data_aeb415c72b341aade9e75fc43563279c
#
_entry.id   aeb415c72b341aade9e75fc43563279c
#
_cell.length_a   1.000
_cell.length_b   1.000
_cell.length_c   1.000
_cell.angle_alpha   90.00
_cell.angle_beta   90.00
_cell.angle_gamma   90.00
#
_symmetry.space_group_name_H-M   'P 1'
#
loop_
_entity.id
_entity.type
_entity.pdbx_description
1 polymer ?
#
loop_
_entity_poly.entity_id
_entity_poly.type
_entity_poly.pdbx_seq_one_letter_code
_entity_poly.pdbx_strand_id
1 'polypeptide(L)'
;MDNFITDTAERIFNDHAEDSGSLWSALEENGLTRAWAPERLGGTGLELSDGYNLIRQSGKHAINTPFSETLMASFLLSTVDTKTPDGPITICTSMENNHVEAPFTHNAKFMLRLNAKTLELCSLDNTDENHTSKIGSSDLKVEQSIAAPAWITADVFMQFGALVRTAQLCGAMEKQLELTLEHTRTREQFGRPLTKFQAVQHLLSDMAGELASSTAALTAATHSVSLDAAPDFMAIASAKIRASEAAEIVTKNAHQAHGAIGFTDEYALGQFSRRLWRWRDDFGNEHFWGKRLGEHIMRPDSNGLVADIFGETNAKC
;
A
#
# COMPACT_ATOMS: atom_id res chain seq x y z
N MET A 1 0.83 19.30 13.98
CA MET A 1 0.92 19.57 12.53
C MET A 1 0.27 18.44 11.73
N ASP A 2 0.22 17.27 12.30
CA ASP A 2 -0.16 16.00 11.66
C ASP A 2 -1.63 15.92 11.22
N ASN A 3 -2.57 16.46 11.98
CA ASN A 3 -3.99 16.46 11.58
C ASN A 3 -4.27 17.30 10.31
N PHE A 4 -3.57 18.43 10.11
CA PHE A 4 -3.87 19.33 8.98
C PHE A 4 -3.57 18.70 7.62
N ILE A 5 -2.47 17.98 7.48
CA ILE A 5 -2.09 17.31 6.21
C ILE A 5 -3.06 16.17 5.92
N THR A 6 -3.37 15.36 6.93
CA THR A 6 -4.33 14.24 6.82
C THR A 6 -5.73 14.74 6.48
N ASP A 7 -6.21 15.78 7.16
CA ASP A 7 -7.53 16.38 6.91
C ASP A 7 -7.61 17.01 5.50
N THR A 8 -6.52 17.64 5.05
CA THR A 8 -6.41 18.20 3.69
C THR A 8 -6.46 17.08 2.64
N ALA A 9 -5.73 16.00 2.86
CA ALA A 9 -5.73 14.84 1.95
C ALA A 9 -7.12 14.19 1.90
N GLU A 10 -7.76 13.97 3.05
CA GLU A 10 -9.10 13.39 3.12
C GLU A 10 -10.13 14.25 2.37
N ARG A 11 -10.07 15.57 2.52
CA ARG A 11 -10.93 16.48 1.76
C ARG A 11 -10.67 16.36 0.26
N ILE A 12 -9.41 16.38 -0.18
CA ILE A 12 -9.05 16.22 -1.60
C ILE A 12 -9.56 14.89 -2.15
N PHE A 13 -9.38 13.80 -1.42
CA PHE A 13 -9.87 12.47 -1.85
C PHE A 13 -11.39 12.42 -1.96
N ASN A 14 -12.13 13.09 -1.06
CA ASN A 14 -13.59 13.16 -1.11
C ASN A 14 -14.08 14.05 -2.26
N ASP A 15 -13.51 15.25 -2.42
CA ASP A 15 -13.98 16.25 -3.38
C ASP A 15 -13.70 15.86 -4.84
N HIS A 16 -12.68 15.01 -5.08
CA HIS A 16 -12.21 14.64 -6.41
C HIS A 16 -12.29 13.11 -6.68
N ALA A 17 -13.07 12.35 -5.92
CA ALA A 17 -13.12 10.88 -6.00
C ALA A 17 -13.46 10.34 -7.40
N GLU A 18 -14.24 11.05 -8.20
CA GLU A 18 -14.75 10.61 -9.50
C GLU A 18 -13.87 11.04 -10.69
N ASP A 19 -12.97 12.03 -10.51
CA ASP A 19 -12.11 12.55 -11.59
C ASP A 19 -10.62 12.42 -11.23
N SER A 20 -9.98 11.43 -11.81
CA SER A 20 -8.55 11.15 -11.59
C SER A 20 -7.63 12.32 -11.99
N GLY A 21 -8.00 13.12 -12.98
CA GLY A 21 -7.21 14.26 -13.46
C GLY A 21 -7.27 15.43 -12.47
N SER A 22 -8.47 15.81 -12.02
CA SER A 22 -8.63 16.86 -11.01
C SER A 22 -8.07 16.44 -9.66
N LEU A 23 -8.21 15.15 -9.30
CA LEU A 23 -7.59 14.59 -8.10
C LEU A 23 -6.07 14.74 -8.14
N TRP A 24 -5.44 14.34 -9.25
CA TRP A 24 -3.99 14.45 -9.40
C TRP A 24 -3.51 15.88 -9.27
N SER A 25 -4.16 16.82 -9.97
CA SER A 25 -3.82 18.24 -9.91
C SER A 25 -3.91 18.80 -8.48
N ALA A 26 -4.98 18.48 -7.76
CA ALA A 26 -5.16 18.89 -6.38
C ALA A 26 -4.08 18.31 -5.44
N LEU A 27 -3.67 17.07 -5.62
CA LEU A 27 -2.59 16.44 -4.85
C LEU A 27 -1.23 17.09 -5.12
N GLU A 28 -0.92 17.42 -6.38
CA GLU A 28 0.32 18.12 -6.74
C GLU A 28 0.37 19.54 -6.22
N GLU A 29 -0.70 20.31 -6.39
CA GLU A 29 -0.81 21.71 -5.92
C GLU A 29 -0.63 21.82 -4.40
N ASN A 30 -1.08 20.81 -3.65
CA ASN A 30 -0.90 20.75 -2.20
C ASN A 30 0.40 20.05 -1.76
N GLY A 31 1.29 19.67 -2.69
CA GLY A 31 2.59 19.07 -2.40
C GLY A 31 2.53 17.64 -1.84
N LEU A 32 1.37 16.98 -1.85
CA LEU A 32 1.17 15.67 -1.25
C LEU A 32 1.90 14.56 -2.01
N THR A 33 2.06 14.69 -3.32
CA THR A 33 2.74 13.71 -4.16
C THR A 33 4.24 13.57 -3.87
N ARG A 34 4.84 14.58 -3.22
CA ARG A 34 6.25 14.65 -2.84
C ARG A 34 6.45 14.84 -1.34
N ALA A 35 5.46 14.50 -0.54
CA ALA A 35 5.46 14.79 0.89
C ALA A 35 6.68 14.20 1.62
N TRP A 36 7.18 13.04 1.21
CA TRP A 36 8.37 12.42 1.79
C TRP A 36 9.71 13.01 1.33
N ALA A 37 9.74 13.73 0.20
CA ALA A 37 10.97 14.37 -0.21
C ALA A 37 11.30 15.55 0.73
N PRO A 38 12.57 15.77 1.09
CA PRO A 38 12.98 16.92 1.87
C PRO A 38 12.75 18.21 1.08
N GLU A 39 12.61 19.36 1.79
CA GLU A 39 12.33 20.67 1.19
C GLU A 39 13.32 21.04 0.07
N ARG A 40 14.63 20.73 0.26
CA ARG A 40 15.67 20.98 -0.75
C ARG A 40 15.44 20.24 -2.07
N LEU A 41 14.63 19.16 -2.06
CA LEU A 41 14.23 18.39 -3.24
C LEU A 41 12.81 18.71 -3.71
N GLY A 42 12.17 19.72 -3.11
CA GLY A 42 10.85 20.19 -3.49
C GLY A 42 9.68 19.46 -2.84
N GLY A 43 9.94 18.73 -1.75
CA GLY A 43 8.91 18.10 -0.92
C GLY A 43 8.61 18.90 0.33
N THR A 44 7.90 18.31 1.29
CA THR A 44 7.55 18.92 2.58
C THR A 44 8.33 18.34 3.75
N GLY A 45 9.13 17.30 3.52
CA GLY A 45 9.87 16.60 4.59
C GLY A 45 8.96 15.94 5.62
N LEU A 46 7.79 15.46 5.18
CA LEU A 46 6.82 14.78 6.04
C LEU A 46 7.45 13.55 6.71
N GLU A 47 7.14 13.34 7.97
CA GLU A 47 7.54 12.12 8.69
C GLU A 47 7.04 10.87 7.96
N LEU A 48 7.84 9.80 7.96
CA LEU A 48 7.52 8.58 7.21
C LEU A 48 6.20 7.94 7.68
N SER A 49 5.95 7.94 8.99
CA SER A 49 4.71 7.45 9.58
C SER A 49 3.46 8.17 9.06
N ASP A 50 3.55 9.51 8.91
CA ASP A 50 2.45 10.33 8.42
C ASP A 50 2.20 10.09 6.94
N GLY A 51 3.24 9.91 6.14
CA GLY A 51 3.08 9.52 4.73
C GLY A 51 2.45 8.15 4.55
N TYR A 52 2.74 7.17 5.42
CA TYR A 52 2.01 5.90 5.40
C TYR A 52 0.54 6.05 5.81
N ASN A 53 0.22 7.03 6.67
CA ASN A 53 -1.16 7.37 6.95
C ASN A 53 -1.87 7.97 5.72
N LEU A 54 -1.21 8.84 4.95
CA LEU A 54 -1.74 9.32 3.65
C LEU A 54 -2.01 8.16 2.67
N ILE A 55 -1.10 7.19 2.59
CA ILE A 55 -1.28 5.98 1.76
C ILE A 55 -2.47 5.16 2.25
N ARG A 56 -2.67 5.01 3.56
CA ARG A 56 -3.84 4.35 4.13
C ARG A 56 -5.13 5.07 3.74
N GLN A 57 -5.17 6.40 3.83
CA GLN A 57 -6.32 7.19 3.37
C GLN A 57 -6.59 7.00 1.87
N SER A 58 -5.56 6.94 1.03
CA SER A 58 -5.73 6.64 -0.39
C SER A 58 -6.41 5.28 -0.64
N GLY A 59 -6.12 4.30 0.19
CA GLY A 59 -6.79 2.99 0.19
C GLY A 59 -8.25 3.07 0.63
N LYS A 60 -8.55 3.85 1.67
CA LYS A 60 -9.90 4.08 2.20
C LYS A 60 -10.82 4.76 1.17
N HIS A 61 -10.28 5.64 0.34
CA HIS A 61 -11.03 6.33 -0.71
C HIS A 61 -10.95 5.62 -2.07
N ALA A 62 -10.24 4.51 -2.16
CA ALA A 62 -10.06 3.72 -3.38
C ALA A 62 -9.70 4.59 -4.60
N ILE A 63 -8.80 5.56 -4.41
CA ILE A 63 -8.41 6.51 -5.47
C ILE A 63 -7.84 5.78 -6.70
N ASN A 64 -8.08 6.33 -7.88
CA ASN A 64 -7.65 5.72 -9.14
C ASN A 64 -6.48 6.49 -9.79
N THR A 65 -5.47 6.83 -8.99
CA THR A 65 -4.24 7.49 -9.42
C THR A 65 -3.04 6.83 -8.76
N PRO A 66 -1.83 6.89 -9.34
CA PRO A 66 -0.62 6.30 -8.76
C PRO A 66 -0.03 7.16 -7.62
N PHE A 67 -0.88 7.67 -6.72
CA PHE A 67 -0.46 8.53 -5.60
C PHE A 67 0.54 7.83 -4.67
N SER A 68 0.19 6.63 -4.23
CA SER A 68 1.02 5.85 -3.30
C SER A 68 2.34 5.42 -3.94
N GLU A 69 2.31 5.09 -5.22
CA GLU A 69 3.47 4.76 -6.02
C GLU A 69 4.38 5.98 -6.21
N THR A 70 3.80 7.15 -6.49
CA THR A 70 4.56 8.40 -6.63
C THR A 70 5.20 8.81 -5.30
N LEU A 71 4.49 8.63 -4.19
CA LEU A 71 5.03 8.93 -2.87
C LEU A 71 6.21 8.01 -2.53
N MET A 72 6.09 6.69 -2.83
CA MET A 72 7.20 5.74 -2.70
C MET A 72 8.38 6.10 -3.62
N ALA A 73 8.11 6.50 -4.88
CA ALA A 73 9.14 6.94 -5.80
C ALA A 73 9.87 8.19 -5.27
N SER A 74 9.12 9.15 -4.74
CA SER A 74 9.66 10.36 -4.10
C SER A 74 10.61 10.03 -2.94
N PHE A 75 10.23 9.08 -2.08
CA PHE A 75 11.08 8.56 -1.02
C PHE A 75 12.37 7.95 -1.57
N LEU A 76 12.27 6.99 -2.50
CA LEU A 76 13.43 6.30 -3.07
C LEU A 76 14.39 7.25 -3.81
N LEU A 77 13.88 8.20 -4.59
CA LEU A 77 14.70 9.21 -5.26
C LEU A 77 15.38 10.16 -4.26
N SER A 78 14.74 10.43 -3.12
CA SER A 78 15.35 11.24 -2.05
C SER A 78 16.58 10.57 -1.42
N THR A 79 16.62 9.23 -1.35
CA THR A 79 17.77 8.48 -0.82
C THR A 79 19.04 8.64 -1.68
N VAL A 80 18.87 9.04 -2.94
CA VAL A 80 19.95 9.29 -3.91
C VAL A 80 20.07 10.76 -4.28
N ASP A 81 19.57 11.63 -3.43
CA ASP A 81 19.62 13.10 -3.59
C ASP A 81 19.06 13.60 -4.94
N THR A 82 18.04 12.94 -5.45
CA THR A 82 17.42 13.23 -6.75
C THR A 82 16.02 13.79 -6.57
N LYS A 83 15.74 14.88 -7.30
CA LYS A 83 14.40 15.50 -7.31
C LYS A 83 13.41 14.59 -8.02
N THR A 84 12.23 14.43 -7.44
CA THR A 84 11.10 13.75 -8.08
C THR A 84 10.61 14.59 -9.27
N PRO A 85 10.46 14.03 -10.48
CA PRO A 85 9.93 14.77 -11.64
C PRO A 85 8.46 15.13 -11.44
N ASP A 86 7.98 16.07 -12.27
CA ASP A 86 6.58 16.48 -12.26
C ASP A 86 5.72 15.47 -13.01
N GLY A 87 4.63 15.05 -12.37
CA GLY A 87 3.67 14.10 -12.91
C GLY A 87 3.65 12.75 -12.20
N PRO A 88 2.64 11.92 -12.51
CA PRO A 88 2.40 10.67 -11.82
C PRO A 88 3.45 9.60 -12.15
N ILE A 89 3.97 8.94 -11.12
CA ILE A 89 4.99 7.88 -11.21
C ILE A 89 4.39 6.57 -10.73
N THR A 90 4.46 5.53 -11.54
CA THR A 90 4.17 4.16 -11.08
C THR A 90 5.44 3.44 -10.66
N ILE A 91 5.28 2.31 -9.96
CA ILE A 91 6.39 1.47 -9.48
C ILE A 91 6.31 0.10 -10.15
N CYS A 92 7.44 -0.39 -10.65
CA CYS A 92 7.56 -1.75 -11.14
C CYS A 92 7.32 -2.76 -9.99
N THR A 93 6.34 -3.65 -10.16
CA THR A 93 6.00 -4.68 -9.18
C THR A 93 6.69 -6.01 -9.45
N SER A 94 7.02 -6.28 -10.71
CA SER A 94 7.67 -7.52 -11.14
C SER A 94 8.47 -7.30 -12.43
N MET A 95 9.55 -8.05 -12.59
CA MET A 95 10.36 -8.09 -13.81
C MET A 95 10.60 -9.55 -14.18
N GLU A 96 9.92 -10.03 -15.22
CA GLU A 96 10.03 -11.40 -15.70
C GLU A 96 10.08 -11.46 -17.23
N ASN A 97 10.95 -12.33 -17.77
CA ASN A 97 11.00 -12.63 -19.21
C ASN A 97 11.04 -11.40 -20.12
N ASN A 98 11.85 -10.39 -19.79
CA ASN A 98 11.93 -9.11 -20.50
C ASN A 98 10.63 -8.28 -20.48
N HIS A 99 9.72 -8.54 -19.55
CA HIS A 99 8.56 -7.71 -19.29
C HIS A 99 8.64 -7.14 -17.89
N VAL A 100 8.11 -5.93 -17.74
CA VAL A 100 7.88 -5.29 -16.43
C VAL A 100 6.39 -5.17 -16.21
N GLU A 101 5.98 -5.40 -14.97
CA GLU A 101 4.61 -5.16 -14.54
C GLU A 101 4.56 -3.95 -13.63
N ALA A 102 3.56 -3.10 -13.82
CA ALA A 102 3.30 -1.97 -12.95
C ALA A 102 1.81 -1.62 -12.96
N PRO A 103 1.24 -1.16 -11.83
CA PRO A 103 -0.10 -0.62 -11.81
C PRO A 103 -0.14 0.76 -12.51
N PHE A 104 -1.33 1.22 -12.89
CA PHE A 104 -1.56 2.58 -13.39
C PHE A 104 -0.72 3.00 -14.60
N THR A 105 -0.24 2.09 -15.42
CA THR A 105 0.61 2.43 -16.59
C THR A 105 -0.05 3.41 -17.55
N HIS A 106 -1.39 3.39 -17.64
CA HIS A 106 -2.19 4.29 -18.50
C HIS A 106 -2.37 5.71 -17.90
N ASN A 107 -2.16 5.87 -16.60
CA ASN A 107 -2.31 7.15 -15.89
C ASN A 107 -0.96 7.69 -15.37
N ALA A 108 0.12 6.93 -15.53
CA ALA A 108 1.45 7.34 -15.09
C ALA A 108 2.24 7.93 -16.25
N LYS A 109 3.01 8.96 -15.98
CA LYS A 109 3.96 9.57 -16.91
C LYS A 109 5.32 8.85 -16.87
N PHE A 110 5.67 8.36 -15.69
CA PHE A 110 6.93 7.67 -15.45
C PHE A 110 6.72 6.35 -14.70
N MET A 111 7.72 5.47 -14.83
CA MET A 111 7.85 4.27 -14.02
C MET A 111 9.21 4.29 -13.32
N LEU A 112 9.23 4.06 -12.01
CA LEU A 112 10.45 3.80 -11.27
C LEU A 112 10.64 2.29 -11.10
N ARG A 113 11.84 1.80 -11.46
CA ARG A 113 12.23 0.41 -11.22
C ARG A 113 13.63 0.32 -10.62
N LEU A 114 13.90 -0.77 -9.94
CA LEU A 114 15.27 -1.14 -9.55
C LEU A 114 15.77 -2.18 -10.55
N ASN A 115 16.81 -1.83 -11.33
CA ASN A 115 17.50 -2.71 -12.25
C ASN A 115 18.91 -2.98 -11.74
N ALA A 116 19.19 -4.20 -11.33
CA ALA A 116 20.42 -4.61 -10.66
C ALA A 116 20.74 -3.72 -9.44
N LYS A 117 21.56 -2.69 -9.60
CA LYS A 117 21.97 -1.75 -8.53
C LYS A 117 21.66 -0.29 -8.90
N THR A 118 20.78 -0.06 -9.85
CA THR A 118 20.40 1.28 -10.29
C THR A 118 18.90 1.49 -10.16
N LEU A 119 18.52 2.65 -9.62
CA LEU A 119 17.17 3.17 -9.74
C LEU A 119 17.04 3.78 -11.14
N GLU A 120 16.14 3.24 -11.94
CA GLU A 120 15.86 3.71 -13.28
C GLU A 120 14.48 4.36 -13.34
N LEU A 121 14.45 5.61 -13.76
CA LEU A 121 13.24 6.34 -14.08
C LEU A 121 13.00 6.23 -15.59
N CYS A 122 11.92 5.56 -15.97
CA CYS A 122 11.54 5.31 -17.36
C CYS A 122 10.34 6.16 -17.75
N SER A 123 10.34 6.76 -18.94
CA SER A 123 9.15 7.40 -19.53
C SER A 123 8.18 6.34 -20.05
N LEU A 124 6.88 6.61 -19.90
CA LEU A 124 5.77 5.82 -20.40
C LEU A 124 5.08 6.46 -21.62
N ASP A 125 5.59 7.60 -22.11
CA ASP A 125 4.96 8.38 -23.22
C ASP A 125 4.83 7.61 -24.55
N ASN A 126 5.55 6.50 -24.72
CA ASN A 126 5.56 5.68 -25.94
C ASN A 126 4.96 4.29 -25.75
N THR A 127 4.30 4.02 -24.64
CA THR A 127 3.65 2.73 -24.43
C THR A 127 2.29 2.69 -25.12
N ASP A 128 2.04 1.64 -25.93
CA ASP A 128 0.75 1.47 -26.63
C ASP A 128 -0.43 1.61 -25.64
N GLU A 129 -1.48 2.31 -26.09
CA GLU A 129 -2.72 2.55 -25.33
C GLU A 129 -3.51 1.27 -24.96
N ASN A 130 -3.07 0.12 -25.41
CA ASN A 130 -3.62 -1.20 -25.07
C ASN A 130 -3.16 -1.68 -23.67
N HIS A 131 -3.32 -0.85 -22.69
CA HIS A 131 -3.44 -0.99 -21.23
C HIS A 131 -3.22 -2.39 -20.61
N THR A 132 -2.17 -3.08 -20.99
CA THR A 132 -1.70 -4.23 -20.21
C THR A 132 -0.79 -3.72 -19.11
N SER A 133 -0.98 -4.22 -17.90
CA SER A 133 -0.04 -3.97 -16.78
C SER A 133 1.39 -4.48 -17.09
N LYS A 134 1.58 -5.15 -18.24
CA LYS A 134 2.84 -5.73 -18.72
C LYS A 134 3.38 -4.93 -19.90
N ILE A 135 4.58 -4.39 -19.75
CA ILE A 135 5.29 -3.61 -20.77
C ILE A 135 6.60 -4.34 -21.10
N GLY A 136 6.95 -4.41 -22.41
CA GLY A 136 8.26 -4.92 -22.81
C GLY A 136 9.39 -4.05 -22.23
N SER A 137 10.39 -4.67 -21.62
CA SER A 137 11.53 -3.90 -21.06
C SER A 137 12.29 -3.10 -22.09
N SER A 138 12.26 -3.55 -23.39
CA SER A 138 12.85 -2.84 -24.53
C SER A 138 12.07 -1.59 -24.95
N ASP A 139 10.78 -1.51 -24.59
CA ASP A 139 9.87 -0.45 -25.02
C ASP A 139 9.91 0.73 -24.04
N LEU A 140 10.61 0.56 -22.94
CA LEU A 140 10.80 1.58 -21.90
C LEU A 140 12.00 2.46 -22.23
N LYS A 141 11.78 3.76 -22.37
CA LYS A 141 12.84 4.74 -22.48
C LYS A 141 13.36 5.13 -21.10
N VAL A 142 14.58 4.76 -20.75
CA VAL A 142 15.24 5.18 -19.52
C VAL A 142 15.64 6.66 -19.63
N GLU A 143 15.01 7.52 -18.81
CA GLU A 143 15.32 8.95 -18.76
C GLU A 143 16.46 9.23 -17.77
N GLN A 144 16.50 8.51 -16.65
CA GLN A 144 17.55 8.62 -15.64
C GLN A 144 17.91 7.23 -15.11
N SER A 145 19.21 7.03 -14.88
CA SER A 145 19.75 5.82 -14.25
C SER A 145 20.72 6.26 -13.15
N ILE A 146 20.40 5.95 -11.91
CA ILE A 146 21.10 6.48 -10.73
C ILE A 146 21.53 5.30 -9.87
N ALA A 147 22.80 5.27 -9.46
CA ALA A 147 23.30 4.22 -8.57
C ALA A 147 22.51 4.22 -7.26
N ALA A 148 21.88 3.09 -6.95
CA ALA A 148 21.17 2.92 -5.68
C ALA A 148 22.16 2.76 -4.53
N PRO A 149 21.86 3.24 -3.32
CA PRO A 149 22.63 2.92 -2.13
C PRO A 149 22.72 1.41 -1.94
N ALA A 150 23.85 0.93 -1.37
CA ALA A 150 24.10 -0.51 -1.25
C ALA A 150 23.00 -1.26 -0.45
N TRP A 151 22.30 -0.58 0.43
CA TRP A 151 21.21 -1.16 1.22
C TRP A 151 19.90 -1.29 0.43
N ILE A 152 19.70 -0.55 -0.68
CA ILE A 152 18.54 -0.72 -1.56
C ILE A 152 18.80 -1.90 -2.50
N THR A 153 18.45 -3.07 -2.06
CA THR A 153 18.47 -4.31 -2.84
C THR A 153 17.09 -4.57 -3.46
N ALA A 154 16.98 -5.54 -4.37
CA ALA A 154 15.68 -5.98 -4.89
C ALA A 154 14.73 -6.42 -3.77
N ASP A 155 15.26 -7.04 -2.73
CA ASP A 155 14.50 -7.44 -1.56
C ASP A 155 13.94 -6.24 -0.77
N VAL A 156 14.75 -5.21 -0.58
CA VAL A 156 14.33 -3.97 0.11
C VAL A 156 13.33 -3.19 -0.74
N PHE A 157 13.51 -3.14 -2.04
CA PHE A 157 12.55 -2.53 -2.97
C PHE A 157 11.18 -3.22 -2.87
N MET A 158 11.16 -4.56 -2.84
CA MET A 158 9.95 -5.36 -2.60
C MET A 158 9.33 -5.09 -1.23
N GLN A 159 10.14 -4.91 -0.18
CA GLN A 159 9.66 -4.58 1.17
C GLN A 159 8.94 -3.23 1.20
N PHE A 160 9.47 -2.21 0.55
CA PHE A 160 8.78 -0.90 0.46
C PHE A 160 7.45 -1.01 -0.26
N GLY A 161 7.41 -1.71 -1.40
CA GLY A 161 6.16 -1.95 -2.11
C GLY A 161 5.14 -2.72 -1.27
N ALA A 162 5.57 -3.76 -0.56
CA ALA A 162 4.72 -4.53 0.34
C ALA A 162 4.14 -3.66 1.46
N LEU A 163 4.94 -2.75 2.03
CA LEU A 163 4.50 -1.85 3.09
C LEU A 163 3.48 -0.82 2.57
N VAL A 164 3.71 -0.25 1.39
CA VAL A 164 2.73 0.61 0.70
C VAL A 164 1.40 -0.12 0.51
N ARG A 165 1.43 -1.36 0.00
CA ARG A 165 0.20 -2.16 -0.16
C ARG A 165 -0.45 -2.52 1.16
N THR A 166 0.33 -2.79 2.21
CA THR A 166 -0.19 -3.03 3.56
C THR A 166 -1.00 -1.84 4.07
N ALA A 167 -0.49 -0.62 3.88
CA ALA A 167 -1.21 0.60 4.27
C ALA A 167 -2.53 0.77 3.48
N GLN A 168 -2.49 0.55 2.15
CA GLN A 168 -3.69 0.60 1.31
C GLN A 168 -4.72 -0.49 1.67
N LEU A 169 -4.26 -1.72 1.98
CA LEU A 169 -5.13 -2.80 2.46
C LEU A 169 -5.86 -2.40 3.74
N CYS A 170 -5.15 -1.83 4.72
CA CYS A 170 -5.75 -1.35 5.96
C CYS A 170 -6.82 -0.29 5.69
N GLY A 171 -6.56 0.69 4.82
CA GLY A 171 -7.54 1.72 4.45
C GLY A 171 -8.79 1.16 3.76
N ALA A 172 -8.63 0.25 2.81
CA ALA A 172 -9.76 -0.37 2.11
C ALA A 172 -10.59 -1.27 3.04
N MET A 173 -9.95 -2.01 3.95
CA MET A 173 -10.66 -2.80 4.97
C MET A 173 -11.44 -1.91 5.94
N GLU A 174 -10.89 -0.76 6.33
CA GLU A 174 -11.59 0.23 7.13
C GLU A 174 -12.87 0.69 6.43
N LYS A 175 -12.79 1.03 5.15
CA LYS A 175 -13.97 1.43 4.37
C LYS A 175 -14.99 0.31 4.22
N GLN A 176 -14.56 -0.92 4.00
CA GLN A 176 -15.48 -2.06 3.97
C GLN A 176 -16.22 -2.25 5.30
N LEU A 177 -15.52 -2.09 6.43
CA LEU A 177 -16.14 -2.14 7.75
C LEU A 177 -17.16 -1.01 7.95
N GLU A 178 -16.83 0.24 7.57
CA GLU A 178 -17.75 1.37 7.63
C GLU A 178 -19.02 1.13 6.82
N LEU A 179 -18.88 0.72 5.55
CA LEU A 179 -20.00 0.40 4.66
C LEU A 179 -20.87 -0.72 5.23
N THR A 180 -20.24 -1.74 5.82
CA THR A 180 -20.96 -2.88 6.41
C THR A 180 -21.72 -2.47 7.68
N LEU A 181 -21.11 -1.63 8.52
CA LEU A 181 -21.77 -1.07 9.70
C LEU A 181 -22.98 -0.21 9.31
N GLU A 182 -22.85 0.66 8.30
CA GLU A 182 -23.93 1.48 7.80
C GLU A 182 -25.09 0.63 7.26
N HIS A 183 -24.77 -0.31 6.35
CA HIS A 183 -25.74 -1.22 5.79
C HIS A 183 -26.50 -2.01 6.86
N THR A 184 -25.80 -2.60 7.81
CA THR A 184 -26.41 -3.45 8.84
C THR A 184 -27.20 -2.68 9.90
N ARG A 185 -26.92 -1.36 10.07
CA ARG A 185 -27.71 -0.46 10.93
C ARG A 185 -29.01 -0.02 10.28
N THR A 186 -28.99 0.19 8.97
CA THR A 186 -30.14 0.72 8.22
C THR A 186 -31.06 -0.37 7.68
N ARG A 187 -30.49 -1.53 7.33
CA ARG A 187 -31.27 -2.66 6.79
C ARG A 187 -32.03 -3.40 7.89
N GLU A 188 -33.35 -3.48 7.73
CA GLU A 188 -34.20 -4.24 8.63
C GLU A 188 -34.65 -5.58 8.03
N GLN A 189 -34.68 -6.61 8.85
CA GLN A 189 -35.22 -7.93 8.57
C GLN A 189 -35.89 -8.46 9.88
N PHE A 190 -36.99 -9.19 9.75
CA PHE A 190 -37.73 -9.73 10.90
C PHE A 190 -38.06 -8.66 11.94
N GLY A 191 -38.41 -7.44 11.47
CA GLY A 191 -38.88 -6.33 12.30
C GLY A 191 -37.80 -5.60 13.12
N ARG A 192 -36.48 -5.78 12.78
CA ARG A 192 -35.39 -5.08 13.46
C ARG A 192 -34.15 -4.96 12.56
N PRO A 193 -33.27 -3.98 12.85
CA PRO A 193 -31.98 -3.82 12.15
C PRO A 193 -31.12 -5.09 12.21
N LEU A 194 -30.33 -5.35 11.14
CA LEU A 194 -29.44 -6.52 11.07
C LEU A 194 -28.41 -6.54 12.21
N THR A 195 -27.96 -5.40 12.70
CA THR A 195 -27.05 -5.29 13.87
C THR A 195 -27.62 -5.85 15.16
N LYS A 196 -28.92 -6.15 15.23
CA LYS A 196 -29.56 -6.79 16.41
C LYS A 196 -29.45 -8.32 16.40
N PHE A 197 -28.88 -8.90 15.33
CA PHE A 197 -28.68 -10.35 15.22
C PHE A 197 -27.25 -10.72 15.62
N GLN A 198 -27.10 -11.68 16.52
CA GLN A 198 -25.82 -12.11 17.07
C GLN A 198 -24.84 -12.57 15.97
N ALA A 199 -25.34 -13.27 14.95
CA ALA A 199 -24.51 -13.69 13.82
C ALA A 199 -23.88 -12.50 13.08
N VAL A 200 -24.63 -11.40 12.87
CA VAL A 200 -24.11 -10.18 12.24
C VAL A 200 -23.11 -9.48 13.16
N GLN A 201 -23.38 -9.43 14.47
CA GLN A 201 -22.44 -8.86 15.44
C GLN A 201 -21.10 -9.59 15.44
N HIS A 202 -21.09 -10.92 15.30
CA HIS A 202 -19.86 -11.71 15.19
C HIS A 202 -19.07 -11.34 13.92
N LEU A 203 -19.74 -11.26 12.74
CA LEU A 203 -19.09 -10.84 11.49
C LEU A 203 -18.42 -9.47 11.64
N LEU A 204 -19.12 -8.50 12.23
CA LEU A 204 -18.58 -7.15 12.45
C LEU A 204 -17.40 -7.13 13.45
N SER A 205 -17.48 -7.97 14.51
CA SER A 205 -16.41 -8.09 15.49
C SER A 205 -15.16 -8.70 14.88
N ASP A 206 -15.32 -9.73 14.05
CA ASP A 206 -14.20 -10.36 13.35
C ASP A 206 -13.52 -9.34 12.40
N MET A 207 -14.32 -8.61 11.60
CA MET A 207 -13.80 -7.56 10.72
C MET A 207 -13.01 -6.49 11.49
N ALA A 208 -13.56 -6.04 12.62
CA ALA A 208 -12.90 -5.02 13.46
C ALA A 208 -11.60 -5.55 14.08
N GLY A 209 -11.58 -6.81 14.54
CA GLY A 209 -10.39 -7.46 15.09
C GLY A 209 -9.28 -7.63 14.05
N GLU A 210 -9.64 -8.06 12.83
CA GLU A 210 -8.72 -8.20 11.72
C GLU A 210 -8.10 -6.86 11.29
N LEU A 211 -8.92 -5.81 11.19
CA LEU A 211 -8.46 -4.46 10.89
C LEU A 211 -7.52 -3.93 11.99
N ALA A 212 -7.88 -4.10 13.25
CA ALA A 212 -7.07 -3.63 14.38
C ALA A 212 -5.69 -4.30 14.40
N SER A 213 -5.64 -5.64 14.23
CA SER A 213 -4.38 -6.39 14.22
C SER A 213 -3.49 -6.00 13.03
N SER A 214 -4.09 -5.80 11.84
CA SER A 214 -3.38 -5.38 10.64
C SER A 214 -2.83 -3.94 10.79
N THR A 215 -3.60 -3.04 11.38
CA THR A 215 -3.19 -1.66 11.64
C THR A 215 -2.04 -1.60 12.66
N ALA A 216 -2.08 -2.42 13.71
CA ALA A 216 -1.00 -2.51 14.69
C ALA A 216 0.29 -3.03 14.05
N ALA A 217 0.20 -4.07 13.20
CA ALA A 217 1.34 -4.61 12.47
C ALA A 217 1.91 -3.58 11.47
N LEU A 218 1.06 -2.86 10.75
CA LEU A 218 1.46 -1.74 9.87
C LEU A 218 2.23 -0.68 10.67
N THR A 219 1.70 -0.25 11.82
CA THR A 219 2.35 0.75 12.67
C THR A 219 3.74 0.29 13.11
N ALA A 220 3.87 -0.96 13.56
CA ALA A 220 5.17 -1.50 13.94
C ALA A 220 6.16 -1.52 12.76
N ALA A 221 5.71 -1.92 11.58
CA ALA A 221 6.55 -1.96 10.38
C ALA A 221 6.98 -0.56 9.91
N THR A 222 6.10 0.44 9.97
CA THR A 222 6.43 1.81 9.55
C THR A 222 7.51 2.47 10.43
N HIS A 223 7.57 2.11 11.72
CA HIS A 223 8.63 2.60 12.62
C HIS A 223 10.03 2.06 12.29
N SER A 224 10.14 0.99 11.51
CA SER A 224 11.43 0.43 11.09
C SER A 224 12.01 1.11 9.84
N VAL A 225 11.25 1.99 9.17
CA VAL A 225 11.67 2.63 7.93
C VAL A 225 12.50 3.87 8.21
N SER A 226 13.62 4.01 7.49
CA SER A 226 14.49 5.19 7.52
C SER A 226 15.01 5.53 6.11
N LEU A 227 15.64 6.71 5.95
CA LEU A 227 16.20 7.16 4.67
C LEU A 227 17.57 6.57 4.36
N ASP A 228 18.23 5.94 5.31
CA ASP A 228 19.65 5.57 5.27
C ASP A 228 19.93 4.09 5.54
N ALA A 229 18.90 3.31 5.86
CA ALA A 229 19.04 1.89 6.16
C ALA A 229 17.87 1.05 5.63
N ALA A 230 18.13 -0.25 5.44
CA ALA A 230 17.09 -1.22 5.13
C ALA A 230 16.10 -1.32 6.31
N PRO A 231 14.79 -1.42 6.03
CA PRO A 231 13.79 -1.62 7.06
C PRO A 231 13.88 -3.01 7.70
N ASP A 232 13.22 -3.20 8.84
CA ASP A 232 13.12 -4.51 9.49
C ASP A 232 12.29 -5.48 8.63
N PHE A 233 12.96 -6.48 8.09
CA PHE A 233 12.34 -7.51 7.26
C PHE A 233 11.21 -8.25 7.98
N MET A 234 11.40 -8.61 9.27
CA MET A 234 10.41 -9.37 10.02
C MET A 234 9.14 -8.55 10.27
N ALA A 235 9.29 -7.26 10.61
CA ALA A 235 8.18 -6.36 10.82
C ALA A 235 7.35 -6.19 9.53
N ILE A 236 8.01 -5.96 8.38
CA ILE A 236 7.32 -5.78 7.11
C ILE A 236 6.66 -7.08 6.63
N ALA A 237 7.38 -8.21 6.67
CA ALA A 237 6.83 -9.50 6.26
C ALA A 237 5.59 -9.86 7.10
N SER A 238 5.67 -9.71 8.43
CA SER A 238 4.55 -9.96 9.33
C SER A 238 3.36 -9.04 9.06
N ALA A 239 3.59 -7.75 8.81
CA ALA A 239 2.54 -6.79 8.50
C ALA A 239 1.83 -7.12 7.18
N LYS A 240 2.59 -7.46 6.13
CA LYS A 240 2.03 -7.84 4.82
C LYS A 240 1.24 -9.15 4.91
N ILE A 241 1.75 -10.18 5.59
CA ILE A 241 1.04 -11.44 5.83
C ILE A 241 -0.28 -11.14 6.54
N ARG A 242 -0.22 -10.44 7.68
CA ARG A 242 -1.40 -10.17 8.50
C ARG A 242 -2.48 -9.40 7.75
N ALA A 243 -2.11 -8.33 7.01
CA ALA A 243 -3.05 -7.55 6.24
C ALA A 243 -3.62 -8.33 5.03
N SER A 244 -2.84 -9.20 4.41
CA SER A 244 -3.31 -10.05 3.30
C SER A 244 -4.33 -11.08 3.76
N GLU A 245 -4.10 -11.75 4.89
CA GLU A 245 -5.06 -12.69 5.49
C GLU A 245 -6.33 -11.97 5.97
N ALA A 246 -6.16 -10.82 6.62
CA ALA A 246 -7.28 -10.00 7.09
C ALA A 246 -8.18 -9.53 5.94
N ALA A 247 -7.60 -9.17 4.79
CA ALA A 247 -8.35 -8.75 3.60
C ALA A 247 -9.34 -9.81 3.13
N GLU A 248 -8.98 -11.10 3.21
CA GLU A 248 -9.88 -12.20 2.88
C GLU A 248 -11.06 -12.29 3.86
N ILE A 249 -10.76 -12.26 5.17
CA ILE A 249 -11.77 -12.38 6.22
C ILE A 249 -12.72 -11.19 6.18
N VAL A 250 -12.19 -9.97 6.09
CA VAL A 250 -12.98 -8.74 6.04
C VAL A 250 -13.88 -8.71 4.82
N THR A 251 -13.33 -9.01 3.63
CA THR A 251 -14.12 -9.05 2.38
C THR A 251 -15.22 -10.09 2.43
N LYS A 252 -14.92 -11.32 2.88
CA LYS A 252 -15.89 -12.40 3.03
C LYS A 252 -17.04 -11.99 3.97
N ASN A 253 -16.71 -11.46 5.13
CA ASN A 253 -17.70 -11.07 6.14
C ASN A 253 -18.53 -9.86 5.68
N ALA A 254 -17.93 -8.89 4.98
CA ALA A 254 -18.64 -7.77 4.38
C ALA A 254 -19.68 -8.25 3.36
N HIS A 255 -19.29 -9.09 2.40
CA HIS A 255 -20.23 -9.66 1.43
C HIS A 255 -21.31 -10.51 2.06
N GLN A 256 -20.98 -11.31 3.08
CA GLN A 256 -21.95 -12.09 3.83
C GLN A 256 -23.01 -11.20 4.53
N ALA A 257 -22.58 -10.10 5.12
CA ALA A 257 -23.47 -9.17 5.81
C ALA A 257 -24.38 -8.37 4.85
N HIS A 258 -23.90 -8.05 3.64
CA HIS A 258 -24.67 -7.34 2.62
C HIS A 258 -25.62 -8.24 1.84
N GLY A 259 -25.28 -9.54 1.69
CA GLY A 259 -26.01 -10.45 0.83
C GLY A 259 -25.92 -10.05 -0.66
N ALA A 260 -27.02 -10.22 -1.42
CA ALA A 260 -27.01 -10.01 -2.86
C ALA A 260 -26.61 -8.60 -3.31
N ILE A 261 -26.93 -7.56 -2.56
CA ILE A 261 -26.59 -6.17 -2.91
C ILE A 261 -25.06 -5.93 -2.94
N GLY A 262 -24.30 -6.63 -2.09
CA GLY A 262 -22.84 -6.52 -2.05
C GLY A 262 -22.14 -6.98 -3.33
N PHE A 263 -22.84 -7.72 -4.21
CA PHE A 263 -22.29 -8.22 -5.48
C PHE A 263 -22.74 -7.39 -6.68
N THR A 264 -23.55 -6.34 -6.48
CA THR A 264 -23.96 -5.46 -7.59
C THR A 264 -22.91 -4.40 -7.87
N ASP A 265 -22.79 -4.00 -9.14
CA ASP A 265 -21.85 -2.93 -9.54
C ASP A 265 -22.28 -1.54 -9.04
N GLU A 266 -23.54 -1.36 -8.71
CA GLU A 266 -24.10 -0.12 -8.16
C GLU A 266 -23.64 0.15 -6.71
N TYR A 267 -23.19 -0.92 -6.01
CA TYR A 267 -22.79 -0.79 -4.62
C TYR A 267 -21.26 -0.76 -4.47
N ALA A 268 -20.77 0.23 -3.74
CA ALA A 268 -19.34 0.52 -3.64
C ALA A 268 -18.47 -0.64 -3.10
N LEU A 269 -19.04 -1.64 -2.41
CA LEU A 269 -18.30 -2.74 -1.80
C LEU A 269 -17.43 -3.50 -2.80
N GLY A 270 -17.97 -3.74 -4.02
CA GLY A 270 -17.29 -4.50 -5.07
C GLY A 270 -15.96 -3.86 -5.53
N GLN A 271 -15.90 -2.52 -5.58
CA GLN A 271 -14.64 -1.84 -5.95
C GLN A 271 -13.54 -2.04 -4.90
N PHE A 272 -13.88 -2.01 -3.60
CA PHE A 272 -12.90 -2.27 -2.52
C PHE A 272 -12.46 -3.72 -2.51
N SER A 273 -13.37 -4.67 -2.73
CA SER A 273 -13.04 -6.09 -2.82
C SER A 273 -12.03 -6.37 -3.94
N ARG A 274 -12.26 -5.83 -5.15
CA ARG A 274 -11.33 -5.98 -6.28
C ARG A 274 -9.94 -5.39 -5.99
N ARG A 275 -9.87 -4.24 -5.29
CA ARG A 275 -8.60 -3.63 -4.89
C ARG A 275 -7.89 -4.44 -3.83
N LEU A 276 -8.59 -4.94 -2.82
CA LEU A 276 -8.02 -5.79 -1.78
C LEU A 276 -7.40 -7.05 -2.38
N TRP A 277 -8.08 -7.72 -3.32
CA TRP A 277 -7.54 -8.89 -4.03
C TRP A 277 -6.26 -8.54 -4.81
N ARG A 278 -6.24 -7.44 -5.56
CA ARG A 278 -5.07 -7.02 -6.31
C ARG A 278 -3.91 -6.64 -5.40
N TRP A 279 -4.14 -5.79 -4.39
CA TRP A 279 -3.08 -5.34 -3.48
C TRP A 279 -2.54 -6.43 -2.57
N ARG A 280 -3.33 -7.48 -2.32
CA ARG A 280 -2.87 -8.70 -1.66
C ARG A 280 -1.74 -9.36 -2.45
N ASP A 281 -1.87 -9.45 -3.77
CA ASP A 281 -0.89 -10.11 -4.64
C ASP A 281 0.29 -9.20 -5.01
N ASP A 282 0.07 -7.89 -5.12
CA ASP A 282 1.12 -6.92 -5.44
C ASP A 282 2.26 -6.99 -4.42
N PHE A 283 3.52 -7.04 -4.91
CA PHE A 283 4.74 -7.17 -4.10
C PHE A 283 4.76 -8.41 -3.19
N GLY A 284 4.14 -9.49 -3.63
CA GLY A 284 4.07 -10.77 -2.93
C GLY A 284 2.89 -10.90 -1.96
N ASN A 285 2.22 -12.04 -2.02
CA ASN A 285 1.11 -12.38 -1.13
C ASN A 285 1.59 -13.01 0.20
N GLU A 286 0.65 -13.41 1.05
CA GLU A 286 0.95 -14.03 2.37
C GLU A 286 1.76 -15.32 2.24
N HIS A 287 1.57 -16.10 1.18
CA HIS A 287 2.34 -17.33 0.95
C HIS A 287 3.82 -17.00 0.63
N PHE A 288 4.04 -16.01 -0.26
CA PHE A 288 5.39 -15.54 -0.61
C PHE A 288 6.13 -15.03 0.63
N TRP A 289 5.52 -14.14 1.41
CA TRP A 289 6.14 -13.58 2.60
C TRP A 289 6.27 -14.58 3.74
N GLY A 290 5.29 -15.49 3.92
CA GLY A 290 5.33 -16.56 4.91
C GLY A 290 6.49 -17.54 4.68
N LYS A 291 6.72 -17.93 3.41
CA LYS A 291 7.87 -18.76 3.04
C LYS A 291 9.19 -18.04 3.39
N ARG A 292 9.34 -16.79 3.00
CA ARG A 292 10.57 -16.00 3.25
C ARG A 292 10.82 -15.74 4.73
N LEU A 293 9.76 -15.47 5.48
CA LEU A 293 9.85 -15.30 6.94
C LEU A 293 10.30 -16.61 7.60
N GLY A 294 9.74 -17.76 7.20
CA GLY A 294 10.18 -19.07 7.69
C GLY A 294 11.65 -19.36 7.37
N GLU A 295 12.09 -19.06 6.13
CA GLU A 295 13.50 -19.19 5.73
C GLU A 295 14.42 -18.28 6.55
N HIS A 296 13.97 -17.06 6.87
CA HIS A 296 14.72 -16.11 7.69
C HIS A 296 14.92 -16.62 9.13
N ILE A 297 13.86 -17.10 9.75
CA ILE A 297 13.88 -17.61 11.14
C ILE A 297 14.71 -18.90 11.28
N MET A 298 14.73 -19.73 10.23
CA MET A 298 15.47 -21.00 10.23
C MET A 298 16.96 -20.87 9.88
N ARG A 299 17.50 -19.66 9.70
CA ARG A 299 18.92 -19.47 9.42
C ARG A 299 19.78 -19.93 10.58
N PRO A 300 20.96 -20.55 10.33
CA PRO A 300 21.85 -21.06 11.38
C PRO A 300 22.42 -19.97 12.29
N ASP A 301 22.48 -18.73 11.80
CA ASP A 301 22.97 -17.52 12.47
C ASP A 301 21.86 -16.73 13.18
N SER A 302 20.59 -17.18 13.09
CA SER A 302 19.51 -16.57 13.85
C SER A 302 19.67 -16.87 15.35
N ASN A 303 19.44 -15.86 16.19
CA ASN A 303 19.46 -16.03 17.65
C ASN A 303 18.28 -16.89 18.18
N GLY A 304 17.46 -17.39 17.26
CA GLY A 304 16.24 -18.14 17.53
C GLY A 304 15.02 -17.22 17.54
N LEU A 305 13.87 -17.81 17.19
CA LEU A 305 12.60 -17.10 16.98
C LEU A 305 12.24 -16.12 18.11
N VAL A 306 12.47 -16.50 19.37
CA VAL A 306 12.11 -15.70 20.54
C VAL A 306 13.01 -14.45 20.64
N ALA A 307 14.31 -14.62 20.41
CA ALA A 307 15.26 -13.50 20.45
C ALA A 307 15.05 -12.54 19.26
N ASP A 308 14.74 -13.07 18.08
CA ASP A 308 14.47 -12.28 16.88
C ASP A 308 13.15 -11.47 16.98
N ILE A 309 12.12 -12.01 17.66
CA ILE A 309 10.83 -11.33 17.85
C ILE A 309 10.87 -10.34 19.04
N PHE A 310 11.47 -10.71 20.14
CA PHE A 310 11.38 -9.95 21.40
C PHE A 310 12.65 -9.17 21.74
N GLY A 311 13.69 -9.25 20.91
CA GLY A 311 15.03 -8.75 21.20
C GLY A 311 15.74 -9.63 22.24
N GLU A 312 17.07 -9.55 22.28
CA GLU A 312 17.84 -10.22 23.32
C GLU A 312 17.46 -9.66 24.68
N THR A 313 16.72 -10.41 25.45
CA THR A 313 16.74 -10.24 26.89
C THR A 313 18.13 -10.65 27.34
N ASN A 314 19.05 -9.70 27.45
CA ASN A 314 20.32 -9.86 28.13
C ASN A 314 20.04 -10.11 29.62
N ALA A 315 19.52 -11.28 29.94
CA ALA A 315 19.60 -11.85 31.27
C ALA A 315 20.99 -12.48 31.41
N LYS A 316 22.00 -11.62 31.57
CA LYS A 316 23.21 -12.06 32.25
C LYS A 316 22.83 -12.25 33.72
N CYS A 317 22.54 -13.52 34.11
CA CYS A 317 22.67 -13.96 35.47
C CYS A 317 24.14 -14.12 35.83
#